data_944152aa338cddf506373cb5e94ccb77
#
_entry.id   944152aa338cddf506373cb5e94ccb77
#
_cell.length_a   1.000
_cell.length_b   1.000
_cell.length_c   1.000
_cell.angle_alpha   90.00
_cell.angle_beta   90.00
_cell.angle_gamma   90.00
#
_symmetry.space_group_name_H-M   'P 1'
#
loop_
_entity.id
_entity.type
_entity.pdbx_description
1 polymer ?
#
loop_
_entity_poly.entity_id
_entity_poly.type
_entity_poly.pdbx_seq_one_letter_code
_entity_poly.pdbx_strand_id
1 'polypeptide(L)'
;MLLGNYFTNIDNSKKNIFFSGISFNSKDIKKDNIFFAIKGNHYDGNKFISTAIKKGSKIIISEKRIQNFQKDILFIHTKNIRKLLAEIAFKIYKNKP
;
A
#
# COMPACT_ATOMS: atom_id res chain seq x y z
N MET A 1 10.80 -6.30 -3.53
CA MET A 1 9.61 -7.16 -3.80
C MET A 1 8.85 -6.57 -4.98
N LEU A 2 8.26 -7.39 -5.80
CA LEU A 2 7.47 -6.93 -6.94
C LEU A 2 5.98 -7.12 -6.68
N LEU A 3 5.16 -6.17 -7.09
CA LEU A 3 3.72 -6.23 -6.86
C LEU A 3 3.09 -7.52 -7.36
N GLY A 4 3.48 -7.98 -8.56
CA GLY A 4 2.89 -9.17 -9.17
C GLY A 4 3.09 -10.46 -8.39
N ASN A 5 4.07 -10.50 -7.49
CA ASN A 5 4.36 -11.66 -6.67
C ASN A 5 3.50 -11.73 -5.41
N TYR A 6 2.83 -10.65 -5.08
CA TYR A 6 2.07 -10.54 -3.82
C TYR A 6 0.60 -10.19 -4.04
N PHE A 7 0.26 -9.57 -5.16
CA PHE A 7 -1.11 -9.16 -5.48
C PHE A 7 -1.65 -9.96 -6.65
N THR A 8 -2.82 -10.57 -6.49
CA THR A 8 -3.37 -11.50 -7.49
C THR A 8 -4.10 -10.82 -8.64
N ASN A 9 -4.85 -9.75 -8.36
CA ASN A 9 -5.70 -9.10 -9.37
C ASN A 9 -5.11 -7.77 -9.83
N ILE A 10 -3.81 -7.76 -10.07
CA ILE A 10 -3.14 -6.55 -10.50
C ILE A 10 -2.97 -6.54 -12.02
N ASP A 11 -3.09 -5.36 -12.61
CA ASP A 11 -2.88 -5.16 -14.03
C ASP A 11 -1.45 -5.56 -14.42
N ASN A 12 -1.31 -6.22 -15.58
CA ASN A 12 -0.01 -6.68 -16.07
C ASN A 12 1.02 -5.55 -16.16
N SER A 13 0.58 -4.34 -16.49
CA SER A 13 1.48 -3.18 -16.57
C SER A 13 2.09 -2.79 -15.24
N LYS A 14 1.55 -3.31 -14.12
CA LYS A 14 1.97 -2.94 -12.77
C LYS A 14 2.65 -4.07 -12.01
N LYS A 15 2.76 -5.25 -12.59
CA LYS A 15 3.33 -6.43 -11.91
C LYS A 15 4.79 -6.26 -11.54
N ASN A 16 5.53 -5.49 -12.30
CA ASN A 16 6.97 -5.30 -12.10
C ASN A 16 7.31 -4.08 -11.25
N ILE A 17 6.31 -3.43 -10.66
CA ILE A 17 6.58 -2.30 -9.76
C ILE A 17 7.19 -2.83 -8.47
N PHE A 18 8.33 -2.26 -8.10
CA PHE A 18 9.04 -2.63 -6.88
C PHE A 18 8.43 -1.94 -5.66
N PHE A 19 8.38 -2.66 -4.54
CA PHE A 19 8.13 -2.07 -3.23
C PHE A 19 9.08 -2.68 -2.22
N SER A 20 9.48 -1.88 -1.21
CA SER A 20 10.46 -2.31 -0.22
C SER A 20 9.85 -2.97 1.01
N GLY A 21 8.57 -2.72 1.27
CA GLY A 21 7.85 -3.24 2.42
C GLY A 21 6.48 -2.62 2.51
N ILE A 22 5.80 -2.88 3.61
CA ILE A 22 4.45 -2.37 3.84
C ILE A 22 4.39 -1.62 5.17
N SER A 23 3.50 -0.64 5.25
CA SER A 23 3.24 0.09 6.49
C SER A 23 1.78 0.52 6.53
N PHE A 24 1.22 0.58 7.73
CA PHE A 24 -0.11 1.15 7.97
C PHE A 24 -0.04 2.34 8.95
N ASN A 25 1.17 2.76 9.32
CA ASN A 25 1.39 3.92 10.17
C ASN A 25 2.31 4.89 9.43
N SER A 26 1.82 6.11 9.20
CA SER A 26 2.58 7.12 8.45
C SER A 26 3.92 7.49 9.12
N LYS A 27 4.05 7.25 10.43
CA LYS A 27 5.30 7.51 11.14
C LYS A 27 6.42 6.53 10.76
N ASP A 28 6.04 5.33 10.34
CA ASP A 28 6.97 4.25 10.06
C ASP A 28 7.27 4.07 8.56
N ILE A 29 6.78 4.96 7.73
CA ILE A 29 6.97 4.88 6.29
C ILE A 29 8.44 5.04 5.94
N LYS A 30 8.93 4.13 5.11
CA LYS A 30 10.25 4.19 4.50
C LYS A 30 10.10 4.31 2.99
N LYS A 31 11.17 4.69 2.32
CA LYS A 31 11.18 4.83 0.86
C LYS A 31 10.67 3.56 0.18
N ASP A 32 9.79 3.72 -0.80
CA ASP A 32 9.19 2.66 -1.61
C ASP A 32 8.28 1.71 -0.83
N ASN A 33 7.82 2.09 0.37
CA ASN A 33 6.81 1.33 1.09
C ASN A 33 5.44 1.45 0.43
N ILE A 34 4.64 0.40 0.58
CA ILE A 34 3.20 0.48 0.33
C ILE A 34 2.54 0.99 1.60
N PHE A 35 1.76 2.05 1.50
CA PHE A 35 1.00 2.57 2.63
C PHE A 35 -0.44 2.06 2.58
N PHE A 36 -0.86 1.36 3.63
CA PHE A 36 -2.24 0.91 3.81
C PHE A 36 -2.99 1.95 4.62
N ALA A 37 -3.84 2.73 3.97
CA ALA A 37 -4.60 3.82 4.59
C ALA A 37 -5.83 3.25 5.30
N ILE A 38 -5.63 2.72 6.51
CA ILE A 38 -6.67 2.03 7.29
C ILE A 38 -7.42 3.04 8.16
N LYS A 39 -8.75 2.98 8.13
CA LYS A 39 -9.60 3.77 9.01
C LYS A 39 -10.00 2.93 10.23
N GLY A 40 -9.64 3.41 11.42
CA GLY A 40 -10.07 2.83 12.69
C GLY A 40 -10.99 3.80 13.45
N ASN A 41 -11.27 3.49 14.72
CA ASN A 41 -12.17 4.31 15.54
C ASN A 41 -11.55 5.66 15.90
N HIS A 42 -10.26 5.71 16.15
CA HIS A 42 -9.56 6.92 16.60
C HIS A 42 -8.47 7.38 15.63
N TYR A 43 -8.30 6.68 14.52
CA TYR A 43 -7.24 6.95 13.57
C TYR A 43 -7.77 6.70 12.17
N ASP A 44 -7.59 7.67 11.29
CA ASP A 44 -7.95 7.52 9.88
C ASP A 44 -6.69 7.68 9.03
N GLY A 45 -6.18 6.55 8.54
CA GLY A 45 -4.98 6.55 7.70
C GLY A 45 -5.14 7.35 6.41
N ASN A 46 -6.37 7.57 5.95
CA ASN A 46 -6.61 8.36 4.74
C ASN A 46 -6.20 9.83 4.93
N LYS A 47 -6.17 10.32 6.16
CA LYS A 47 -5.70 11.68 6.45
C LYS A 47 -4.20 11.82 6.34
N PHE A 48 -3.47 10.71 6.29
CA PHE A 48 -2.01 10.69 6.30
C PHE A 48 -1.41 10.26 4.95
N ILE A 49 -2.24 10.13 3.91
CA ILE A 49 -1.77 9.73 2.57
C ILE A 49 -0.71 10.72 2.06
N SER A 50 -0.97 12.02 2.20
CA SER A 50 -0.02 13.05 1.78
C SER A 50 1.31 12.92 2.52
N THR A 51 1.27 12.67 3.83
CA THR A 51 2.47 12.46 4.63
C THR A 51 3.25 11.23 4.17
N ALA A 52 2.53 10.14 3.90
CA ALA A 52 3.15 8.90 3.43
C ALA A 52 3.88 9.12 2.10
N ILE A 53 3.25 9.84 1.17
CA ILE A 53 3.86 10.15 -0.12
C ILE A 53 5.14 10.98 0.07
N LYS A 54 5.10 11.97 0.94
CA LYS A 54 6.27 12.82 1.24
C LYS A 54 7.43 12.01 1.81
N LYS A 55 7.13 10.94 2.55
CA LYS A 55 8.15 10.06 3.14
C LYS A 55 8.67 9.00 2.18
N GLY A 56 8.13 8.93 0.98
CA GLY A 56 8.65 8.07 -0.06
C GLY A 56 7.76 6.91 -0.47
N SER A 57 6.54 6.82 0.05
CA SER A 57 5.58 5.82 -0.42
C SER A 57 5.12 6.17 -1.83
N LYS A 58 5.15 5.21 -2.73
CA LYS A 58 4.68 5.38 -4.11
C LYS A 58 3.43 4.59 -4.41
N ILE A 59 2.99 3.76 -3.47
CA ILE A 59 1.81 2.91 -3.62
C ILE A 59 0.93 3.10 -2.39
N ILE A 60 -0.30 3.52 -2.63
CA ILE A 60 -1.29 3.79 -1.58
C ILE A 60 -2.47 2.86 -1.78
N ILE A 61 -2.85 2.15 -0.72
CA ILE A 61 -4.03 1.27 -0.75
C ILE A 61 -5.07 1.83 0.19
N SER A 62 -6.32 1.93 -0.29
CA SER A 62 -7.42 2.50 0.49
C SER A 62 -8.73 1.84 0.15
N GLU A 63 -9.67 1.85 1.09
CA GLU A 63 -11.07 1.47 0.84
C GLU A 63 -11.84 2.60 0.18
N LYS A 64 -11.31 3.81 0.19
CA LYS A 64 -11.88 4.94 -0.54
C LYS A 64 -11.32 4.97 -1.96
N ARG A 65 -12.18 5.30 -2.92
CA ARG A 65 -11.72 5.56 -4.28
C ARG A 65 -11.12 6.95 -4.32
N ILE A 66 -9.82 7.00 -4.53
CA ILE A 66 -9.07 8.25 -4.55
C ILE A 66 -8.71 8.56 -6.00
N GLN A 67 -9.08 9.76 -6.46
CA GLN A 67 -8.64 10.21 -7.78
C GLN A 67 -7.15 10.52 -7.70
N ASN A 68 -6.39 9.92 -8.61
CA ASN A 68 -4.96 10.11 -8.62
C ASN A 68 -4.58 11.25 -9.54
N PHE A 69 -4.14 12.35 -8.94
CA PHE A 69 -3.60 13.49 -9.68
C PHE A 69 -2.08 13.51 -9.71
N GLN A 70 -1.43 12.53 -9.07
CA GLN A 70 0.03 12.46 -8.99
C GLN A 70 0.52 11.34 -9.89
N LYS A 71 1.31 11.71 -10.88
CA LYS A 71 1.77 10.83 -11.95
C LYS A 71 2.53 9.60 -11.45
N ASP A 72 3.32 9.77 -10.39
CA ASP A 72 4.24 8.74 -9.93
C ASP A 72 3.70 7.92 -8.77
N ILE A 73 2.44 8.13 -8.41
CA ILE A 73 1.81 7.44 -7.28
C ILE A 73 0.74 6.48 -7.79
N LEU A 74 0.84 5.22 -7.39
CA LEU A 74 -0.18 4.22 -7.70
C LEU A 74 -1.17 4.15 -6.56
N PHE A 75 -2.46 4.36 -6.86
CA PHE A 75 -3.53 4.18 -5.89
C PHE A 75 -4.27 2.89 -6.19
N ILE A 76 -4.40 2.04 -5.21
CA ILE A 76 -5.10 0.76 -5.30
C ILE A 76 -6.31 0.80 -4.37
N HIS A 77 -7.50 0.56 -4.95
CA HIS A 77 -8.73 0.47 -4.18
C HIS A 77 -8.97 -0.99 -3.76
N THR A 78 -9.42 -1.18 -2.53
CA THR A 78 -9.85 -2.50 -2.05
C THR A 78 -11.14 -2.36 -1.24
N LYS A 79 -11.96 -3.39 -1.26
CA LYS A 79 -13.19 -3.42 -0.46
C LYS A 79 -12.93 -3.77 1.00
N ASN A 80 -11.83 -4.48 1.27
CA ASN A 80 -11.50 -4.91 2.64
C ASN A 80 -10.00 -4.81 2.83
N ILE A 81 -9.57 -3.65 3.33
CA ILE A 81 -8.14 -3.34 3.44
C ILE A 81 -7.45 -4.19 4.49
N ARG A 82 -8.14 -4.54 5.59
CA ARG A 82 -7.54 -5.35 6.65
C ARG A 82 -7.27 -6.77 6.18
N LYS A 83 -8.19 -7.32 5.39
CA LYS A 83 -8.01 -8.64 4.79
C LYS A 83 -6.84 -8.64 3.82
N LEU A 84 -6.76 -7.63 2.96
CA LEU A 84 -5.67 -7.50 2.00
C LEU A 84 -4.33 -7.35 2.72
N LEU A 85 -4.27 -6.49 3.74
CA LEU A 85 -3.05 -6.32 4.54
C LEU A 85 -2.60 -7.65 5.14
N ALA A 86 -3.52 -8.42 5.71
CA ALA A 86 -3.19 -9.72 6.30
C ALA A 86 -2.64 -10.68 5.25
N GLU A 87 -3.25 -10.73 4.08
CA GLU A 87 -2.79 -11.59 2.99
C GLU A 87 -1.38 -11.23 2.52
N ILE A 88 -1.13 -9.94 2.33
CA ILE A 88 0.18 -9.47 1.86
C ILE A 88 1.25 -9.67 2.93
N ALA A 89 0.94 -9.37 4.20
CA ALA A 89 1.86 -9.58 5.31
C ALA A 89 2.23 -11.06 5.43
N PHE A 90 1.25 -11.95 5.32
CA PHE A 90 1.50 -13.38 5.37
C PHE A 90 2.46 -13.82 4.26
N LYS A 91 2.24 -13.36 3.04
CA LYS A 91 3.12 -13.70 1.90
C LYS A 91 4.54 -13.20 2.11
N ILE A 92 4.69 -12.00 2.65
CA ILE A 92 6.01 -11.43 2.93
C ILE A 92 6.74 -12.27 3.98
N TYR A 93 6.07 -12.59 5.08
CA TYR A 93 6.68 -13.39 6.13
C TYR A 93 6.99 -14.80 5.68
N LYS A 94 6.12 -15.40 4.90
CA LYS A 94 6.31 -16.76 4.38
C LYS A 94 7.57 -16.86 3.51
N ASN A 95 7.90 -15.80 2.77
CA ASN A 95 9.03 -15.80 1.84
C ASN A 95 10.36 -15.36 2.48
N LYS A 96 10.36 -15.04 3.77
CA LYS A 96 11.60 -14.74 4.48
C LYS A 96 12.32 -16.04 4.84
N PRO A 97 13.64 -16.06 4.62
CA PRO A 97 14.44 -17.21 5.02
C PRO A 97 14.48 -17.39 6.55
#